data_70ec3afc7298b7f881e22d36f8a8963e
#
_entry.id   70ec3afc7298b7f881e22d36f8a8963e
#
_cell.length_a   1.000
_cell.length_b   1.000
_cell.length_c   1.000
_cell.angle_alpha   90.00
_cell.angle_beta   90.00
_cell.angle_gamma   90.00
#
_symmetry.space_group_name_H-M   'P 1'
#
loop_
_entity.id
_entity.type
_entity.pdbx_description
1 polymer ?
#
loop_
_entity_poly.entity_id
_entity_poly.type
_entity_poly.pdbx_seq_one_letter_code
_entity_poly.pdbx_strand_id
1 'polypeptide(L)'
;MSDLWIESVPNISEGRNRTIIDAIVDAARGFDDSAVLSAEPDADYNRTVITIAGSPDSVLEATISLIGKAAELIDMRQHEGAHPRMGAVDVCPFVPLSEGSHEACMRSVNSVLAEFGDTLPIYLYGDAATSEGRRSLAKLRRGEFEGLRDRLNEGDWADEETRMPDRWSGAWGEREQRFGAMAVGVRPVLVAYNINVNETEPVAS
;
A
#
# COMPACT_ATOMS: atom_id res chain seq x y z
N MET A 1 -14.16 26.27 -10.64
CA MET A 1 -13.09 25.52 -9.95
C MET A 1 -12.81 24.34 -10.85
N SER A 2 -11.56 24.10 -11.27
CA SER A 2 -11.23 22.88 -12.03
C SER A 2 -11.47 21.71 -11.09
N ASP A 3 -12.31 20.77 -11.52
CA ASP A 3 -12.56 19.56 -10.74
C ASP A 3 -11.25 18.75 -10.68
N LEU A 4 -10.64 18.67 -9.51
CA LEU A 4 -9.46 17.87 -9.30
C LEU A 4 -9.88 16.40 -9.20
N TRP A 5 -9.18 15.54 -9.94
CA TRP A 5 -9.38 14.11 -9.93
C TRP A 5 -8.11 13.40 -9.52
N ILE A 6 -8.25 12.47 -8.61
CA ILE A 6 -7.16 11.57 -8.20
C ILE A 6 -7.63 10.12 -8.21
N GLU A 7 -6.67 9.22 -8.19
CA GLU A 7 -6.88 7.79 -8.00
C GLU A 7 -6.10 7.32 -6.77
N SER A 8 -6.63 6.36 -6.03
CA SER A 8 -5.90 5.57 -5.04
C SER A 8 -5.93 4.11 -5.46
N VAL A 9 -4.77 3.43 -5.39
CA VAL A 9 -4.64 2.04 -5.84
C VAL A 9 -4.05 1.17 -4.73
N PRO A 10 -4.73 1.03 -3.57
CA PRO A 10 -4.25 0.19 -2.49
C PRO A 10 -4.16 -1.28 -2.90
N ASN A 11 -3.09 -1.93 -2.45
CA ASN A 11 -2.89 -3.36 -2.59
C ASN A 11 -3.00 -4.01 -1.22
N ILE A 12 -3.95 -4.89 -1.04
CA ILE A 12 -4.15 -5.63 0.20
C ILE A 12 -3.59 -7.05 0.10
N SER A 13 -3.08 -7.57 1.20
CA SER A 13 -2.54 -8.93 1.31
C SER A 13 -3.65 -9.94 1.62
N GLU A 14 -4.60 -10.06 0.72
CA GLU A 14 -5.67 -11.05 0.69
C GLU A 14 -6.16 -11.21 -0.75
N GLY A 15 -6.08 -12.40 -1.30
CA GLY A 15 -6.49 -12.71 -2.68
C GLY A 15 -7.37 -13.95 -2.78
N ARG A 16 -7.66 -14.62 -1.66
CA ARG A 16 -8.33 -15.92 -1.60
C ARG A 16 -9.68 -15.87 -0.91
N ASN A 17 -9.78 -15.19 0.22
CA ASN A 17 -11.01 -15.10 0.99
C ASN A 17 -11.91 -13.99 0.48
N ARG A 18 -12.88 -14.35 -0.36
CA ARG A 18 -13.83 -13.39 -0.95
C ARG A 18 -14.61 -12.59 0.08
N THR A 19 -14.98 -13.19 1.21
CA THR A 19 -15.72 -12.50 2.27
C THR A 19 -14.90 -11.35 2.86
N ILE A 20 -13.60 -11.57 3.09
CA ILE A 20 -12.70 -10.52 3.58
C ILE A 20 -12.51 -9.44 2.52
N ILE A 21 -12.24 -9.85 1.27
CA ILE A 21 -12.04 -8.92 0.15
C ILE A 21 -13.28 -8.05 -0.03
N ASP A 22 -14.47 -8.64 -0.10
CA ASP A 22 -15.72 -7.92 -0.32
C ASP A 22 -16.01 -6.95 0.84
N ALA A 23 -15.76 -7.34 2.08
CA ALA A 23 -15.93 -6.47 3.25
C ALA A 23 -14.98 -5.25 3.22
N ILE A 24 -13.73 -5.44 2.75
CA ILE A 24 -12.75 -4.35 2.62
C ILE A 24 -13.15 -3.42 1.46
N VAL A 25 -13.58 -3.98 0.33
CA VAL A 25 -14.06 -3.22 -0.83
C VAL A 25 -15.33 -2.43 -0.48
N ASP A 26 -16.26 -3.03 0.24
CA ASP A 26 -17.51 -2.36 0.66
C ASP A 26 -17.23 -1.20 1.62
N ALA A 27 -16.20 -1.30 2.47
CA ALA A 27 -15.78 -0.21 3.33
C ALA A 27 -15.28 1.03 2.55
N ALA A 28 -14.82 0.86 1.31
CA ALA A 28 -14.40 1.96 0.43
C ALA A 28 -15.54 2.53 -0.42
N ARG A 29 -16.76 2.02 -0.29
CA ARG A 29 -17.93 2.46 -1.06
C ARG A 29 -18.81 3.43 -0.29
N GLY A 30 -19.68 4.14 -1.02
CA GLY A 30 -20.69 5.01 -0.43
C GLY A 30 -20.20 6.42 -0.10
N PHE A 31 -19.03 6.80 -0.57
CA PHE A 31 -18.52 8.17 -0.49
C PHE A 31 -18.94 8.93 -1.75
N ASP A 32 -19.58 10.08 -1.57
CA ASP A 32 -19.99 10.94 -2.68
C ASP A 32 -18.77 11.36 -3.50
N ASP A 33 -18.93 11.52 -4.79
CA ASP A 33 -17.87 11.92 -5.72
C ASP A 33 -16.64 10.98 -5.79
N SER A 34 -16.77 9.72 -5.35
CA SER A 34 -15.79 8.68 -5.60
C SER A 34 -16.42 7.34 -5.96
N ALA A 35 -15.65 6.49 -6.62
CA ALA A 35 -16.09 5.14 -6.99
C ALA A 35 -14.95 4.13 -6.86
N VAL A 36 -15.25 2.94 -6.36
CA VAL A 36 -14.38 1.77 -6.52
C VAL A 36 -14.57 1.26 -7.95
N LEU A 37 -13.55 1.44 -8.79
CA LEU A 37 -13.57 1.09 -10.20
C LEU A 37 -13.30 -0.40 -10.43
N SER A 38 -12.37 -0.98 -9.66
CA SER A 38 -12.04 -2.40 -9.72
C SER A 38 -11.57 -2.94 -8.38
N ALA A 39 -11.70 -4.26 -8.23
CA ALA A 39 -11.06 -5.05 -7.20
C ALA A 39 -10.60 -6.35 -7.86
N GLU A 40 -9.29 -6.53 -8.00
CA GLU A 40 -8.68 -7.60 -8.78
C GLU A 40 -7.90 -8.55 -7.86
N PRO A 41 -8.54 -9.61 -7.35
CA PRO A 41 -7.89 -10.60 -6.50
C PRO A 41 -7.05 -11.57 -7.33
N ASP A 42 -5.88 -11.89 -6.82
CA ASP A 42 -4.98 -12.92 -7.34
C ASP A 42 -4.70 -13.94 -6.22
N ALA A 43 -5.17 -15.17 -6.42
CA ALA A 43 -5.06 -16.23 -5.43
C ALA A 43 -3.65 -16.81 -5.30
N ASP A 44 -2.84 -16.78 -6.37
CA ASP A 44 -1.46 -17.27 -6.38
C ASP A 44 -0.56 -16.29 -5.63
N TYR A 45 -0.72 -15.01 -5.92
CA TYR A 45 -0.04 -13.92 -5.21
C TYR A 45 -0.63 -13.66 -3.83
N ASN A 46 -1.84 -14.15 -3.56
CA ASN A 46 -2.62 -13.87 -2.36
C ASN A 46 -2.69 -12.36 -2.07
N ARG A 47 -3.13 -11.62 -3.08
CA ARG A 47 -3.18 -10.15 -3.10
C ARG A 47 -4.40 -9.68 -3.88
N THR A 48 -4.96 -8.55 -3.48
CA THR A 48 -5.97 -7.83 -4.27
C THR A 48 -5.51 -6.41 -4.55
N VAL A 49 -5.60 -5.98 -5.80
CA VAL A 49 -5.43 -4.59 -6.21
C VAL A 49 -6.81 -3.95 -6.27
N ILE A 50 -6.99 -2.84 -5.56
CA ILE A 50 -8.26 -2.11 -5.52
C ILE A 50 -8.02 -0.72 -6.10
N THR A 51 -8.86 -0.31 -7.05
CA THR A 51 -8.77 1.01 -7.70
C THR A 51 -9.95 1.88 -7.28
N ILE A 52 -9.66 3.04 -6.69
CA ILE A 52 -10.65 4.03 -6.26
C ILE A 52 -10.32 5.34 -6.98
N ALA A 53 -11.30 5.97 -7.63
CA ALA A 53 -11.09 7.26 -8.29
C ALA A 53 -12.24 8.23 -8.01
N GLY A 54 -11.92 9.53 -8.01
CA GLY A 54 -12.90 10.57 -7.73
C GLY A 54 -12.29 11.89 -7.29
N SER A 55 -13.06 12.68 -6.55
CA SER A 55 -12.57 13.90 -5.90
C SER A 55 -11.56 13.56 -4.81
N PRO A 56 -10.57 14.42 -4.54
CA PRO A 56 -9.50 14.13 -3.57
C PRO A 56 -10.01 13.76 -2.19
N ASP A 57 -11.00 14.49 -1.67
CA ASP A 57 -11.49 14.28 -0.30
C ASP A 57 -12.24 12.94 -0.20
N SER A 58 -13.11 12.63 -1.16
CA SER A 58 -13.87 11.37 -1.17
C SER A 58 -12.98 10.14 -1.41
N VAL A 59 -11.97 10.25 -2.28
CA VAL A 59 -10.98 9.18 -2.49
C VAL A 59 -10.16 8.96 -1.22
N LEU A 60 -9.79 10.03 -0.50
CA LEU A 60 -9.07 9.93 0.76
C LEU A 60 -9.92 9.21 1.83
N GLU A 61 -11.18 9.62 2.02
CA GLU A 61 -12.10 9.01 3.00
C GLU A 61 -12.33 7.53 2.69
N ALA A 62 -12.58 7.19 1.43
CA ALA A 62 -12.71 5.80 0.98
C ALA A 62 -11.44 4.98 1.25
N THR A 63 -10.27 5.56 0.99
CA THR A 63 -8.96 4.91 1.21
C THR A 63 -8.71 4.70 2.71
N ILE A 64 -8.97 5.69 3.56
CA ILE A 64 -8.84 5.56 5.03
C ILE A 64 -9.75 4.45 5.55
N SER A 65 -11.01 4.43 5.10
CA SER A 65 -11.97 3.39 5.50
C SER A 65 -11.51 1.99 5.07
N LEU A 66 -10.98 1.85 3.85
CA LEU A 66 -10.38 0.61 3.35
C LEU A 66 -9.19 0.15 4.21
N ILE A 67 -8.24 1.04 4.51
CA ILE A 67 -7.06 0.73 5.33
C ILE A 67 -7.49 0.26 6.72
N GLY A 68 -8.43 0.96 7.35
CA GLY A 68 -8.97 0.59 8.66
C GLY A 68 -9.61 -0.80 8.65
N LYS A 69 -10.42 -1.10 7.62
CA LYS A 69 -11.06 -2.41 7.46
C LYS A 69 -10.05 -3.53 7.17
N ALA A 70 -9.04 -3.27 6.36
CA ALA A 70 -7.96 -4.22 6.10
C ALA A 70 -7.16 -4.52 7.38
N ALA A 71 -6.85 -3.51 8.19
CA ALA A 71 -6.18 -3.68 9.48
C ALA A 71 -6.99 -4.50 10.50
N GLU A 72 -8.32 -4.43 10.42
CA GLU A 72 -9.23 -5.23 11.25
C GLU A 72 -9.27 -6.71 10.83
N LEU A 73 -9.33 -6.99 9.51
CA LEU A 73 -9.68 -8.30 8.98
C LEU A 73 -8.49 -9.16 8.54
N ILE A 74 -7.38 -8.54 8.14
CA ILE A 74 -6.20 -9.28 7.65
C ILE A 74 -5.22 -9.50 8.81
N ASP A 75 -4.76 -10.75 8.93
CA ASP A 75 -3.71 -11.14 9.88
C ASP A 75 -2.49 -11.67 9.13
N MET A 76 -1.47 -10.85 9.03
CA MET A 76 -0.23 -11.17 8.31
C MET A 76 0.53 -12.36 8.87
N ARG A 77 0.30 -12.75 10.13
CA ARG A 77 0.89 -13.96 10.73
C ARG A 77 0.42 -15.25 10.06
N GLN A 78 -0.72 -15.19 9.37
CA GLN A 78 -1.33 -16.33 8.65
C GLN A 78 -1.23 -16.18 7.13
N HIS A 79 -0.61 -15.08 6.66
CA HIS A 79 -0.55 -14.77 5.24
C HIS A 79 0.63 -15.45 4.55
N GLU A 80 0.32 -16.20 3.49
CA GLU A 80 1.29 -16.81 2.57
C GLU A 80 0.91 -16.46 1.13
N GLY A 81 1.87 -15.99 0.34
CA GLY A 81 1.69 -15.63 -1.08
C GLY A 81 3.03 -15.42 -1.76
N ALA A 82 3.06 -15.59 -3.08
CA ALA A 82 4.29 -15.48 -3.87
C ALA A 82 4.71 -14.03 -4.15
N HIS A 83 3.82 -13.05 -3.90
CA HIS A 83 4.11 -11.64 -4.15
C HIS A 83 4.84 -11.01 -2.96
N PRO A 84 5.91 -10.21 -3.18
CA PRO A 84 6.56 -9.44 -2.12
C PRO A 84 5.59 -8.47 -1.45
N ARG A 85 5.52 -8.48 -0.11
CA ARG A 85 4.62 -7.63 0.68
C ARG A 85 5.19 -7.33 2.05
N MET A 86 4.80 -6.20 2.62
CA MET A 86 5.20 -5.78 3.96
C MET A 86 4.05 -5.80 4.97
N GLY A 87 2.81 -5.77 4.54
CA GLY A 87 1.70 -5.71 5.48
C GLY A 87 0.33 -5.95 4.88
N ALA A 88 -0.71 -5.89 5.71
CA ALA A 88 -2.11 -6.10 5.36
C ALA A 88 -2.58 -5.16 4.23
N VAL A 89 -2.16 -3.90 4.28
CA VAL A 89 -2.10 -3.00 3.13
C VAL A 89 -0.63 -2.82 2.83
N ASP A 90 -0.16 -3.44 1.76
CA ASP A 90 1.25 -3.43 1.40
C ASP A 90 1.68 -2.09 0.81
N VAL A 91 0.90 -1.57 -0.12
CA VAL A 91 1.15 -0.28 -0.76
C VAL A 91 -0.15 0.47 -1.01
N CYS A 92 -0.14 1.77 -0.78
CA CYS A 92 -1.26 2.68 -1.00
C CYS A 92 -0.77 3.92 -1.81
N PRO A 93 -0.72 3.83 -3.15
CA PRO A 93 -0.38 4.95 -4.00
C PRO A 93 -1.57 5.88 -4.21
N PHE A 94 -1.29 7.19 -4.24
CA PHE A 94 -2.16 8.19 -4.83
C PHE A 94 -1.60 8.62 -6.20
N VAL A 95 -2.48 8.79 -7.17
CA VAL A 95 -2.13 9.07 -8.56
C VAL A 95 -2.87 10.31 -9.04
N PRO A 96 -2.18 11.37 -9.45
CA PRO A 96 -2.83 12.55 -10.01
C PRO A 96 -3.41 12.23 -11.40
N LEU A 97 -4.70 12.49 -11.61
CA LEU A 97 -5.41 12.24 -12.87
C LEU A 97 -5.72 13.52 -13.65
N SER A 98 -5.66 14.68 -13.00
CA SER A 98 -5.90 15.99 -13.65
C SER A 98 -4.74 16.95 -13.38
N GLU A 99 -4.66 17.99 -14.20
CA GLU A 99 -3.67 19.05 -13.97
C GLU A 99 -3.87 19.71 -12.61
N GLY A 100 -2.78 19.86 -11.84
CA GLY A 100 -2.81 20.43 -10.49
C GLY A 100 -3.23 19.47 -9.38
N SER A 101 -3.62 18.21 -9.69
CA SER A 101 -4.03 17.25 -8.64
C SER A 101 -2.87 16.60 -7.88
N HIS A 102 -1.61 16.81 -8.29
CA HIS A 102 -0.45 16.27 -7.58
C HIS A 102 -0.38 16.75 -6.11
N GLU A 103 -0.63 18.04 -5.87
CA GLU A 103 -0.64 18.57 -4.50
C GLU A 103 -1.80 17.96 -3.65
N ALA A 104 -2.93 17.66 -4.28
CA ALA A 104 -4.02 16.95 -3.61
C ALA A 104 -3.60 15.54 -3.20
N CYS A 105 -2.90 14.81 -4.08
CA CYS A 105 -2.31 13.51 -3.74
C CYS A 105 -1.33 13.61 -2.56
N MET A 106 -0.46 14.62 -2.54
CA MET A 106 0.47 14.86 -1.42
C MET A 106 -0.27 15.15 -0.11
N ARG A 107 -1.37 15.92 -0.15
CA ARG A 107 -2.23 16.14 1.03
C ARG A 107 -2.86 14.84 1.50
N SER A 108 -3.35 14.00 0.58
CA SER A 108 -3.91 12.69 0.92
C SER A 108 -2.89 11.78 1.62
N VAL A 109 -1.64 11.74 1.14
CA VAL A 109 -0.54 11.03 1.82
C VAL A 109 -0.36 11.53 3.25
N ASN A 110 -0.30 12.86 3.45
CA ASN A 110 -0.13 13.45 4.78
C ASN A 110 -1.32 13.15 5.71
N SER A 111 -2.54 13.09 5.17
CA SER A 111 -3.73 12.72 5.94
C SER A 111 -3.71 11.25 6.37
N VAL A 112 -3.27 10.33 5.50
CA VAL A 112 -3.06 8.92 5.86
C VAL A 112 -1.99 8.78 6.96
N LEU A 113 -0.89 9.55 6.86
CA LEU A 113 0.13 9.61 7.92
C LEU A 113 -0.43 10.12 9.25
N ALA A 114 -1.27 11.15 9.21
CA ALA A 114 -1.89 11.71 10.42
C ALA A 114 -2.84 10.73 11.09
N GLU A 115 -3.60 9.96 10.29
CA GLU A 115 -4.58 9.01 10.80
C GLU A 115 -3.94 7.75 11.39
N PHE A 116 -2.96 7.17 10.68
CA PHE A 116 -2.43 5.85 11.02
C PHE A 116 -1.00 5.85 11.55
N GLY A 117 -0.23 6.91 11.33
CA GLY A 117 1.22 6.91 11.57
C GLY A 117 1.64 6.76 13.03
N ASP A 118 0.76 7.02 13.99
CA ASP A 118 1.04 6.76 15.41
C ASP A 118 0.73 5.30 15.80
N THR A 119 0.06 4.56 14.93
CA THR A 119 -0.38 3.18 15.20
C THR A 119 0.23 2.15 14.27
N LEU A 120 0.56 2.52 13.04
CA LEU A 120 1.08 1.61 12.01
C LEU A 120 2.42 2.12 11.48
N PRO A 121 3.39 1.22 11.21
CA PRO A 121 4.63 1.60 10.55
C PRO A 121 4.36 2.03 9.10
N ILE A 122 4.62 3.31 8.77
CA ILE A 122 4.37 3.85 7.42
C ILE A 122 5.67 4.34 6.80
N TYR A 123 5.93 3.87 5.59
CA TYR A 123 7.04 4.27 4.72
C TYR A 123 6.53 5.16 3.60
N LEU A 124 7.19 6.28 3.35
CA LEU A 124 6.91 7.15 2.22
C LEU A 124 7.73 6.74 0.99
N TYR A 125 7.08 6.69 -0.18
CA TYR A 125 7.75 6.33 -1.43
C TYR A 125 7.31 7.20 -2.60
N GLY A 126 7.93 7.00 -3.77
CA GLY A 126 7.63 7.77 -4.98
C GLY A 126 7.95 9.24 -4.78
N ASP A 127 7.00 10.12 -5.13
CA ASP A 127 7.19 11.57 -4.98
C ASP A 127 7.04 12.06 -3.54
N ALA A 128 6.46 11.25 -2.66
CA ALA A 128 6.37 11.53 -1.23
C ALA A 128 7.61 11.07 -0.44
N ALA A 129 8.56 10.39 -1.08
CA ALA A 129 9.76 9.87 -0.42
C ALA A 129 10.60 10.98 0.21
N THR A 130 11.11 10.73 1.42
CA THR A 130 11.96 11.68 2.17
C THR A 130 13.41 11.69 1.71
N SER A 131 13.81 10.72 0.88
CA SER A 131 15.13 10.68 0.24
C SER A 131 15.09 9.88 -1.07
N GLU A 132 16.13 10.04 -1.90
CA GLU A 132 16.18 9.38 -3.21
C GLU A 132 16.19 7.84 -3.10
N GLY A 133 16.86 7.27 -2.12
CA GLY A 133 16.89 5.82 -1.91
C GLY A 133 15.54 5.23 -1.52
N ARG A 134 14.64 6.04 -0.95
CA ARG A 134 13.29 5.64 -0.53
C ARG A 134 12.23 5.74 -1.63
N ARG A 135 12.54 6.37 -2.76
CA ARG A 135 11.60 6.45 -3.90
C ARG A 135 11.21 5.08 -4.46
N SER A 136 12.11 4.11 -4.34
CA SER A 136 11.90 2.76 -4.88
C SER A 136 11.12 1.87 -3.90
N LEU A 137 9.89 1.51 -4.29
CA LEU A 137 9.07 0.55 -3.53
C LEU A 137 9.77 -0.81 -3.35
N ALA A 138 10.52 -1.28 -4.37
CA ALA A 138 11.27 -2.53 -4.29
C ALA A 138 12.36 -2.50 -3.21
N LYS A 139 13.02 -1.35 -3.02
CA LYS A 139 14.00 -1.18 -1.92
C LYS A 139 13.29 -1.18 -0.56
N LEU A 140 12.16 -0.50 -0.43
CA LEU A 140 11.37 -0.45 0.81
C LEU A 140 10.83 -1.84 1.20
N ARG A 141 10.45 -2.67 0.24
CA ARG A 141 9.96 -4.03 0.47
C ARG A 141 11.06 -5.05 0.80
N ARG A 142 12.34 -4.68 0.72
CA ARG A 142 13.43 -5.63 1.00
C ARG A 142 13.26 -6.28 2.37
N GLY A 143 13.38 -7.61 2.40
CA GLY A 143 13.13 -8.43 3.59
C GLY A 143 11.66 -8.74 3.84
N GLU A 144 10.76 -8.10 3.13
CA GLU A 144 9.31 -8.33 3.18
C GLU A 144 8.73 -8.26 4.60
N PHE A 145 7.57 -8.85 4.82
CA PHE A 145 6.95 -8.92 6.15
C PHE A 145 7.82 -9.71 7.14
N GLU A 146 8.45 -10.78 6.68
CA GLU A 146 9.27 -11.67 7.50
C GLU A 146 10.50 -10.97 8.09
N GLY A 147 11.08 -10.03 7.36
CA GLY A 147 12.23 -9.24 7.81
C GLY A 147 11.87 -8.01 8.64
N LEU A 148 10.58 -7.63 8.76
CA LEU A 148 10.20 -6.40 9.44
C LEU A 148 10.57 -6.39 10.93
N ARG A 149 10.45 -7.52 11.61
CA ARG A 149 10.80 -7.61 13.02
C ARG A 149 12.26 -7.19 13.26
N ASP A 150 13.17 -7.77 12.48
CA ASP A 150 14.60 -7.49 12.63
C ASP A 150 14.94 -6.08 12.14
N ARG A 151 14.28 -5.62 11.08
CA ARG A 151 14.41 -4.27 10.54
C ARG A 151 13.99 -3.19 11.53
N LEU A 152 12.88 -3.37 12.25
CA LEU A 152 12.31 -2.39 13.18
C LEU A 152 12.88 -2.49 14.60
N ASN A 153 13.55 -3.58 14.92
CA ASN A 153 14.31 -3.74 16.16
C ASN A 153 15.81 -3.39 15.93
N GLU A 154 16.65 -3.59 16.92
CA GLU A 154 18.08 -3.30 16.87
C GLU A 154 18.92 -4.33 16.09
N GLY A 155 18.28 -5.15 15.23
CA GLY A 155 18.96 -6.13 14.38
C GLY A 155 19.82 -5.48 13.28
N ASP A 156 20.71 -6.26 12.67
CA ASP A 156 21.51 -5.82 11.53
C ASP A 156 20.61 -5.60 10.30
N TRP A 157 20.53 -4.36 9.83
CA TRP A 157 19.87 -4.01 8.58
C TRP A 157 20.85 -3.29 7.68
N ALA A 158 21.12 -3.85 6.51
CA ALA A 158 22.19 -3.39 5.63
C ALA A 158 21.94 -2.02 4.97
N ASP A 159 20.71 -1.52 5.00
CA ASP A 159 20.30 -0.28 4.35
C ASP A 159 19.64 0.66 5.37
N GLU A 160 20.47 1.44 6.04
CA GLU A 160 20.01 2.41 7.06
C GLU A 160 19.04 3.46 6.52
N GLU A 161 19.15 3.82 5.22
CA GLU A 161 18.26 4.82 4.61
C GLU A 161 16.80 4.34 4.56
N THR A 162 16.59 3.03 4.36
CA THR A 162 15.26 2.44 4.28
C THR A 162 14.81 1.76 5.58
N ARG A 163 15.65 1.73 6.61
CA ARG A 163 15.42 0.96 7.83
C ARG A 163 14.14 1.35 8.56
N MET A 164 14.07 2.58 9.02
CA MET A 164 12.95 3.03 9.85
C MET A 164 11.80 3.59 9.01
N PRO A 165 10.55 3.37 9.43
CA PRO A 165 9.41 4.04 8.80
C PRO A 165 9.51 5.56 8.97
N ASP A 166 8.87 6.32 8.07
CA ASP A 166 8.79 7.78 8.15
C ASP A 166 7.88 8.23 9.29
N ARG A 167 6.91 7.41 9.64
CA ARG A 167 6.03 7.63 10.78
C ARG A 167 5.74 6.31 11.48
N TRP A 168 6.05 6.26 12.76
CA TRP A 168 5.71 5.19 13.70
C TRP A 168 6.22 5.57 15.09
N SER A 169 5.41 5.41 16.12
CA SER A 169 5.79 5.73 17.49
C SER A 169 5.95 4.50 18.38
N GLY A 170 5.75 3.30 17.79
CA GLY A 170 5.63 2.06 18.52
C GLY A 170 6.92 1.25 18.67
N ALA A 171 6.76 0.10 19.29
CA ALA A 171 7.70 -1.00 19.28
C ALA A 171 7.04 -2.20 18.56
N TRP A 172 7.85 -3.10 18.03
CA TRP A 172 7.34 -4.32 17.39
C TRP A 172 6.54 -5.16 18.39
N GLY A 173 5.22 -5.19 18.22
CA GLY A 173 4.28 -5.87 19.10
C GLY A 173 3.22 -6.65 18.33
N GLU A 174 2.12 -6.99 18.99
CA GLU A 174 1.04 -7.79 18.39
C GLU A 174 0.38 -7.08 17.19
N ARG A 175 0.24 -5.76 17.24
CA ARG A 175 -0.35 -4.95 16.16
C ARG A 175 0.51 -5.04 14.91
N GLU A 176 1.81 -4.82 15.04
CA GLU A 176 2.75 -4.88 13.93
C GLU A 176 2.89 -6.30 13.37
N GLN A 177 2.78 -7.33 14.22
CA GLN A 177 2.73 -8.72 13.78
C GLN A 177 1.46 -9.04 12.98
N ARG A 178 0.33 -8.40 13.31
CA ARG A 178 -0.91 -8.58 12.56
C ARG A 178 -0.96 -7.78 11.28
N PHE A 179 -0.56 -6.51 11.32
CA PHE A 179 -0.67 -5.61 10.18
C PHE A 179 0.59 -5.59 9.31
N GLY A 180 1.78 -5.65 9.90
CA GLY A 180 3.06 -5.38 9.21
C GLY A 180 3.34 -3.88 9.08
N ALA A 181 3.75 -3.47 7.90
CA ALA A 181 4.03 -2.09 7.53
C ALA A 181 3.38 -1.75 6.19
N MET A 182 3.12 -0.46 5.96
CA MET A 182 2.50 0.03 4.72
C MET A 182 3.42 1.06 4.03
N ALA A 183 3.53 0.98 2.70
CA ALA A 183 4.13 2.04 1.90
C ALA A 183 3.03 2.95 1.34
N VAL A 184 3.14 4.25 1.59
CA VAL A 184 2.21 5.28 1.07
C VAL A 184 2.98 6.26 0.22
N GLY A 185 2.43 6.69 -0.91
CA GLY A 185 3.14 7.64 -1.75
C GLY A 185 2.35 8.19 -2.92
N VAL A 186 3.02 9.02 -3.70
CA VAL A 186 2.48 9.58 -4.93
C VAL A 186 3.32 9.07 -6.10
N ARG A 187 2.65 8.60 -7.15
CA ARG A 187 3.30 8.17 -8.39
C ARG A 187 2.50 8.60 -9.61
N PRO A 188 3.12 8.71 -10.78
CA PRO A 188 2.39 8.89 -12.03
C PRO A 188 1.51 7.67 -12.35
N VAL A 189 0.61 7.84 -13.32
CA VAL A 189 -0.15 6.71 -13.89
C VAL A 189 0.83 5.65 -14.37
N LEU A 190 0.59 4.41 -13.98
CA LEU A 190 1.41 3.25 -14.34
C LEU A 190 0.50 2.18 -14.96
N VAL A 191 0.83 1.76 -16.17
CA VAL A 191 0.27 0.56 -16.78
C VAL A 191 1.25 -0.59 -16.54
N ALA A 192 0.89 -1.51 -15.65
CA ALA A 192 1.65 -2.72 -15.39
C ALA A 192 0.99 -3.91 -16.09
N TYR A 193 1.78 -4.73 -16.77
CA TYR A 193 1.32 -5.99 -17.33
C TYR A 193 2.39 -7.06 -17.16
N ASN A 194 1.95 -8.30 -16.97
CA ASN A 194 2.82 -9.46 -16.92
C ASN A 194 2.67 -10.28 -18.20
N ILE A 195 3.77 -10.73 -18.76
CA ILE A 195 3.78 -11.67 -19.87
C ILE A 195 4.23 -13.02 -19.32
N ASN A 196 3.34 -14.01 -19.36
CA ASN A 196 3.69 -15.37 -19.03
C ASN A 196 4.33 -16.02 -20.27
N VAL A 197 5.58 -16.48 -20.13
CA VAL A 197 6.30 -17.22 -21.18
C VAL A 197 6.34 -18.69 -20.80
N ASN A 198 6.11 -19.57 -21.78
CA ASN A 198 6.14 -21.02 -21.58
C ASN A 198 7.57 -21.62 -21.74
N GLU A 199 8.59 -20.79 -21.68
CA GLU A 199 9.97 -21.25 -21.79
C GLU A 199 10.56 -21.52 -20.41
N THR A 200 11.10 -22.72 -20.23
CA THR A 200 11.72 -23.19 -18.99
C THR A 200 13.24 -23.01 -18.97
N GLU A 201 13.84 -22.42 -20.01
CA GLU A 201 15.28 -22.17 -20.04
C GLU A 201 15.61 -20.70 -19.71
N PRO A 202 16.57 -20.45 -18.80
CA PRO A 202 17.02 -19.09 -18.53
C PRO A 202 17.70 -18.52 -19.78
N VAL A 203 17.24 -17.38 -20.25
CA VAL A 203 17.95 -16.61 -21.27
C VAL A 203 19.30 -16.21 -20.67
N ALA A 204 20.36 -16.74 -21.23
CA ALA A 204 21.73 -16.38 -20.86
C ALA A 204 21.93 -14.88 -21.15
N SER A 205 22.23 -14.12 -20.09
CA SER A 205 22.57 -12.69 -20.15
C SER A 205 23.99 -12.48 -20.63
#